data_1ac853d4be2e6ff7c978a57abebedc0b
#
_entry.id   1ac853d4be2e6ff7c978a57abebedc0b
#
_cell.length_a   1.000
_cell.length_b   1.000
_cell.length_c   1.000
_cell.angle_alpha   90.00
_cell.angle_beta   90.00
_cell.angle_gamma   90.00
#
_symmetry.space_group_name_H-M   'P 1'
#
loop_
_entity.id
_entity.type
_entity.pdbx_description
1 polymer ?
#
loop_
_entity_poly.entity_id
_entity_poly.type
_entity_poly.pdbx_seq_one_letter_code
_entity_poly.pdbx_strand_id
1 'polypeptide(L)'
;MIAVIPAIGEELIFRGVFQKIFFRLFRSGNLAIWVTAIIFSAVHLQFYGFVPRMILGLVFGYLFFWSGSLWPPVISHFVNNAVPVIWSYLEGGHKIIENSDIALWKQMIVLPLPVLASIVMLLYFRKKSIKDANSSLNQPVTSGL
;
A
#
# COMPACT_ATOMS: atom_id res chain seq x y z
N MET A 1 -7.70 7.39 15.71
CA MET A 1 -7.98 8.37 14.64
C MET A 1 -6.77 8.68 13.76
N ILE A 2 -5.56 8.79 14.32
CA ILE A 2 -4.33 9.16 13.61
C ILE A 2 -3.96 8.20 12.45
N ALA A 3 -4.26 6.91 12.55
CA ALA A 3 -3.95 5.94 11.51
C ALA A 3 -5.13 5.65 10.55
N VAL A 4 -6.37 5.74 11.01
CA VAL A 4 -7.56 5.37 10.23
C VAL A 4 -7.90 6.42 9.18
N ILE A 5 -7.95 7.70 9.60
CA ILE A 5 -8.37 8.81 8.72
C ILE A 5 -7.39 8.96 7.55
N PRO A 6 -6.05 9.01 7.77
CA PRO A 6 -5.11 9.03 6.66
C PRO A 6 -5.22 7.82 5.75
N ALA A 7 -5.31 6.59 6.30
CA ALA A 7 -5.39 5.38 5.50
C ALA A 7 -6.60 5.38 4.56
N ILE A 8 -7.77 5.79 5.03
CA ILE A 8 -8.97 5.86 4.18
C ILE A 8 -8.87 7.04 3.20
N GLY A 9 -8.56 8.24 3.70
CA GLY A 9 -8.56 9.46 2.90
C GLY A 9 -7.50 9.43 1.80
N GLU A 10 -6.29 9.02 2.13
CA GLU A 10 -5.20 8.94 1.17
C GLU A 10 -5.45 7.85 0.12
N GLU A 11 -5.94 6.65 0.52
CA GLU A 11 -6.24 5.61 -0.45
C GLU A 11 -7.40 5.99 -1.39
N LEU A 12 -8.42 6.67 -0.89
CA LEU A 12 -9.50 7.20 -1.74
C LEU A 12 -8.97 8.19 -2.78
N ILE A 13 -8.10 9.11 -2.37
CA ILE A 13 -7.54 10.13 -3.27
C ILE A 13 -6.55 9.49 -4.26
N PHE A 14 -5.57 8.73 -3.77
CA PHE A 14 -4.50 8.23 -4.62
C PHE A 14 -4.93 7.04 -5.49
N ARG A 15 -5.69 6.07 -4.95
CA ARG A 15 -6.12 4.87 -5.71
C ARG A 15 -7.49 5.06 -6.31
N GLY A 16 -8.41 5.70 -5.56
CA GLY A 16 -9.76 5.96 -6.03
C GLY A 16 -9.82 7.00 -7.15
N VAL A 17 -8.97 8.02 -7.11
CA VAL A 17 -8.98 9.13 -8.08
C VAL A 17 -7.73 9.14 -8.95
N PHE A 18 -6.55 9.48 -8.42
CA PHE A 18 -5.35 9.72 -9.22
C PHE A 18 -4.92 8.50 -10.04
N GLN A 19 -4.84 7.32 -9.44
CA GLN A 19 -4.43 6.11 -10.16
C GLN A 19 -5.41 5.78 -11.29
N LYS A 20 -6.70 5.98 -11.11
CA LYS A 20 -7.70 5.78 -12.17
C LYS A 20 -7.58 6.82 -13.29
N ILE A 21 -7.33 8.08 -12.95
CA ILE A 21 -7.10 9.13 -13.94
C ILE A 21 -5.86 8.81 -14.77
N PHE A 22 -4.73 8.49 -14.12
CA PHE A 22 -3.50 8.14 -14.81
C PHE A 22 -3.62 6.85 -15.62
N PHE A 23 -4.39 5.88 -15.17
CA PHE A 23 -4.68 4.68 -15.95
C PHE A 23 -5.40 5.02 -17.26
N ARG A 24 -6.40 5.92 -17.21
CA ARG A 24 -7.10 6.38 -18.42
C ARG A 24 -6.20 7.18 -19.34
N LEU A 25 -5.33 8.03 -18.77
CA LEU A 25 -4.43 8.90 -19.52
C LEU A 25 -3.32 8.10 -20.22
N PHE A 26 -2.64 7.22 -19.49
CA PHE A 26 -1.48 6.48 -20.00
C PHE A 26 -1.87 5.14 -20.66
N ARG A 27 -3.08 4.66 -20.45
CA ARG A 27 -3.54 3.32 -20.88
C ARG A 27 -2.60 2.19 -20.42
N SER A 28 -1.87 2.39 -19.35
CA SER A 28 -0.92 1.47 -18.76
C SER A 28 -1.09 1.43 -17.24
N GLY A 29 -1.44 0.23 -16.71
CA GLY A 29 -1.61 0.04 -15.26
C GLY A 29 -0.31 0.29 -14.49
N ASN A 30 0.80 -0.23 -15.01
CA ASN A 30 2.10 -0.05 -14.36
C ASN A 30 2.51 1.41 -14.30
N LEU A 31 2.40 2.16 -15.41
CA LEU A 31 2.78 3.56 -15.43
C LEU A 31 1.90 4.40 -14.50
N ALA A 32 0.59 4.14 -14.47
CA ALA A 32 -0.33 4.80 -13.53
C ALA A 32 0.05 4.56 -12.07
N ILE A 33 0.42 3.32 -11.71
CA ILE A 33 0.85 2.96 -10.36
C ILE A 33 2.14 3.70 -9.99
N TRP A 34 3.16 3.68 -10.87
CA TRP A 34 4.43 4.34 -10.61
C TRP A 34 4.28 5.85 -10.42
N VAL A 35 3.57 6.53 -11.33
CA VAL A 35 3.33 7.97 -11.24
C VAL A 35 2.56 8.32 -9.96
N THR A 36 1.52 7.55 -9.63
CA THR A 36 0.76 7.76 -8.39
C THR A 36 1.63 7.57 -7.15
N ALA A 37 2.50 6.56 -7.11
CA ALA A 37 3.38 6.30 -5.98
C ALA A 37 4.44 7.40 -5.78
N ILE A 38 4.97 7.95 -6.86
CA ILE A 38 5.90 9.10 -6.83
C ILE A 38 5.18 10.32 -6.24
N ILE A 39 3.99 10.65 -6.74
CA ILE A 39 3.20 11.79 -6.24
C ILE A 39 2.81 11.56 -4.78
N PHE A 40 2.36 10.35 -4.41
CA PHE A 40 2.05 9.97 -3.04
C PHE A 40 3.21 10.25 -2.09
N SER A 41 4.42 9.88 -2.48
CA SER A 41 5.60 10.15 -1.66
C SER A 41 6.00 11.61 -1.64
N ALA A 42 5.88 12.31 -2.77
CA ALA A 42 6.30 13.71 -2.92
C ALA A 42 5.47 14.68 -2.07
N VAL A 43 4.15 14.47 -1.94
CA VAL A 43 3.27 15.35 -1.17
C VAL A 43 3.58 15.38 0.33
N HIS A 44 4.32 14.40 0.84
CA HIS A 44 4.75 14.39 2.24
C HIS A 44 5.96 15.28 2.53
N LEU A 45 6.64 15.79 1.51
CA LEU A 45 7.76 16.74 1.60
C LEU A 45 8.92 16.30 2.52
N GLN A 46 9.15 14.99 2.66
CA GLN A 46 10.19 14.41 3.51
C GLN A 46 11.22 13.65 2.68
N PHE A 47 12.39 14.25 2.49
CA PHE A 47 13.45 13.70 1.62
C PHE A 47 13.89 12.29 2.02
N TYR A 48 14.26 12.08 3.29
CA TYR A 48 14.73 10.76 3.78
C TYR A 48 13.64 9.69 3.78
N GLY A 49 12.38 10.07 3.86
CA GLY A 49 11.23 9.16 3.78
C GLY A 49 10.71 8.92 2.38
N PHE A 50 11.27 9.58 1.36
CA PHE A 50 10.73 9.55 0.00
C PHE A 50 10.73 8.14 -0.61
N VAL A 51 11.89 7.48 -0.64
CA VAL A 51 12.01 6.15 -1.26
C VAL A 51 11.20 5.07 -0.53
N PRO A 52 11.30 4.92 0.80
CA PRO A 52 10.46 3.96 1.54
C PRO A 52 8.96 4.19 1.31
N ARG A 53 8.51 5.43 1.32
CA ARG A 53 7.10 5.78 1.14
C ARG A 53 6.62 5.55 -0.30
N MET A 54 7.48 5.81 -1.28
CA MET A 54 7.22 5.49 -2.68
C MET A 54 7.05 3.97 -2.86
N ILE A 55 7.90 3.15 -2.23
CA ILE A 55 7.78 1.68 -2.27
C ILE A 55 6.45 1.23 -1.66
N LEU A 56 6.03 1.77 -0.52
CA LEU A 56 4.71 1.50 0.05
C LEU A 56 3.59 1.94 -0.90
N GLY A 57 3.75 3.10 -1.53
CA GLY A 57 2.84 3.58 -2.56
C GLY A 57 2.70 2.61 -3.73
N LEU A 58 3.79 2.01 -4.19
CA LEU A 58 3.75 0.97 -5.22
C LEU A 58 3.00 -0.29 -4.74
N VAL A 59 3.31 -0.78 -3.54
CA VAL A 59 2.63 -1.95 -2.95
C VAL A 59 1.12 -1.73 -2.88
N PHE A 60 0.67 -0.59 -2.36
CA PHE A 60 -0.76 -0.25 -2.26
C PHE A 60 -1.40 -0.06 -3.64
N GLY A 61 -0.66 0.53 -4.59
CA GLY A 61 -1.12 0.67 -5.97
C GLY A 61 -1.35 -0.67 -6.67
N TYR A 62 -0.44 -1.62 -6.50
CA TYR A 62 -0.61 -2.98 -7.03
C TYR A 62 -1.67 -3.78 -6.28
N LEU A 63 -1.82 -3.60 -4.96
CA LEU A 63 -2.93 -4.20 -4.20
C LEU A 63 -4.28 -3.76 -4.76
N PHE A 64 -4.44 -2.46 -5.02
CA PHE A 64 -5.65 -1.95 -5.67
C PHE A 64 -5.85 -2.53 -7.07
N PHE A 65 -4.79 -2.56 -7.88
CA PHE A 65 -4.85 -3.01 -9.26
C PHE A 65 -5.24 -4.50 -9.38
N TRP A 66 -4.66 -5.37 -8.55
CA TRP A 66 -4.94 -6.81 -8.62
C TRP A 66 -6.18 -7.25 -7.84
N SER A 67 -6.56 -6.54 -6.79
CA SER A 67 -7.77 -6.85 -6.03
C SER A 67 -9.04 -6.26 -6.64
N GLY A 68 -8.92 -5.19 -7.43
CA GLY A 68 -10.05 -4.40 -7.92
C GLY A 68 -10.83 -3.67 -6.81
N SER A 69 -10.31 -3.64 -5.58
CA SER A 69 -10.97 -3.11 -4.38
C SER A 69 -10.05 -2.16 -3.61
N LEU A 70 -10.63 -1.12 -3.00
CA LEU A 70 -9.89 -0.19 -2.13
C LEU A 70 -9.59 -0.78 -0.73
N TRP A 71 -10.28 -1.81 -0.29
CA TRP A 71 -10.12 -2.35 1.06
C TRP A 71 -8.73 -2.94 1.33
N PRO A 72 -8.13 -3.76 0.45
CA PRO A 72 -6.79 -4.29 0.68
C PRO A 72 -5.72 -3.21 0.88
N PRO A 73 -5.59 -2.18 0.03
CA PRO A 73 -4.63 -1.10 0.28
C PRO A 73 -4.99 -0.27 1.53
N VAL A 74 -6.27 0.00 1.81
CA VAL A 74 -6.68 0.72 3.04
C VAL A 74 -6.25 -0.06 4.29
N ILE A 75 -6.50 -1.37 4.35
CA ILE A 75 -6.11 -2.21 5.49
C ILE A 75 -4.59 -2.24 5.64
N SER A 76 -3.86 -2.45 4.53
CA SER A 76 -2.39 -2.45 4.55
C SER A 76 -1.83 -1.11 5.01
N HIS A 77 -2.37 -0.01 4.53
CA HIS A 77 -1.96 1.34 4.92
C HIS A 77 -2.27 1.60 6.41
N PHE A 78 -3.47 1.23 6.85
CA PHE A 78 -3.84 1.33 8.27
C PHE A 78 -2.86 0.56 9.17
N VAL A 79 -2.54 -0.69 8.83
CA VAL A 79 -1.60 -1.51 9.62
C VAL A 79 -0.21 -0.87 9.64
N ASN A 80 0.28 -0.37 8.50
CA ASN A 80 1.56 0.34 8.43
C ASN A 80 1.62 1.58 9.33
N ASN A 81 0.51 2.31 9.47
CA ASN A 81 0.44 3.49 10.32
C ASN A 81 0.16 3.15 11.79
N ALA A 82 -0.65 2.11 12.06
CA ALA A 82 -1.07 1.74 13.41
C ALA A 82 0.02 1.04 14.21
N VAL A 83 0.79 0.14 13.58
CA VAL A 83 1.81 -0.66 14.29
C VAL A 83 2.87 0.22 14.97
N PRO A 84 3.49 1.21 14.33
CA PRO A 84 4.44 2.11 15.00
C PRO A 84 3.80 2.91 16.15
N VAL A 85 2.56 3.36 15.98
CA VAL A 85 1.83 4.14 17.00
C VAL A 85 1.52 3.27 18.22
N ILE A 86 1.01 2.06 18.01
CA ILE A 86 0.70 1.11 19.10
C ILE A 86 1.99 0.74 19.84
N TRP A 87 3.06 0.45 19.10
CA TRP A 87 4.35 0.12 19.68
C TRP A 87 4.89 1.26 20.56
N SER A 88 4.87 2.49 20.04
CA SER A 88 5.27 3.69 20.78
C SER A 88 4.46 3.85 22.07
N TYR A 89 3.17 3.58 22.03
CA TYR A 89 2.29 3.65 23.20
C TYR A 89 2.64 2.59 24.25
N LEU A 90 2.88 1.35 23.82
CA LEU A 90 3.24 0.24 24.70
C LEU A 90 4.60 0.43 25.40
N GLU A 91 5.54 1.11 24.76
CA GLU A 91 6.85 1.43 25.35
C GLU A 91 6.85 2.63 26.31
N GLY A 92 5.67 3.18 26.62
CA GLY A 92 5.51 4.24 27.62
C GLY A 92 5.70 5.66 27.09
N GLY A 93 5.48 5.89 25.82
CA GLY A 93 5.23 7.20 25.17
C GLY A 93 6.26 8.32 25.32
N HIS A 94 6.97 8.37 26.42
CA HIS A 94 7.90 9.45 26.78
C HIS A 94 9.39 9.11 26.60
N LYS A 95 9.77 7.84 26.42
CA LYS A 95 11.18 7.43 26.40
C LYS A 95 11.84 7.41 25.02
N ILE A 96 11.08 7.69 23.96
CA ILE A 96 11.59 7.59 22.57
C ILE A 96 12.56 8.74 22.23
N ILE A 97 12.51 9.85 22.95
CA ILE A 97 13.31 11.05 22.66
C ILE A 97 14.70 10.98 23.33
N GLU A 98 14.88 10.17 24.38
CA GLU A 98 16.07 10.26 25.23
C GLU A 98 17.19 9.25 24.91
N ASN A 99 16.92 8.19 24.13
CA ASN A 99 17.93 7.21 23.72
C ASN A 99 17.81 6.85 22.23
N SER A 100 18.45 7.65 21.38
CA SER A 100 18.43 7.49 19.92
C SER A 100 18.88 6.11 19.40
N ASP A 101 19.84 5.46 20.09
CA ASP A 101 20.42 4.21 19.63
C ASP A 101 19.53 2.99 19.89
N ILE A 102 18.79 2.99 21.01
CA ILE A 102 17.81 1.94 21.33
C ILE A 102 16.56 2.05 20.45
N ALA A 103 16.21 3.27 20.04
CA ALA A 103 15.05 3.50 19.17
C ALA A 103 15.25 2.98 17.74
N LEU A 104 16.46 3.08 17.20
CA LEU A 104 16.76 2.70 15.81
C LEU A 104 16.63 1.19 15.56
N TRP A 105 17.23 0.33 16.38
CA TRP A 105 17.16 -1.12 16.17
C TRP A 105 15.73 -1.67 16.40
N LYS A 106 14.96 -1.09 17.34
CA LYS A 106 13.56 -1.46 17.57
C LYS A 106 12.68 -1.05 16.39
N GLN A 107 12.90 0.13 15.82
CA GLN A 107 12.24 0.54 14.59
C GLN A 107 12.58 -0.38 13.43
N MET A 108 13.81 -0.88 13.33
CA MET A 108 14.23 -1.83 12.31
C MET A 108 13.51 -3.20 12.42
N ILE A 109 13.04 -3.59 13.62
CA ILE A 109 12.28 -4.85 13.82
C ILE A 109 10.78 -4.64 13.58
N VAL A 110 10.23 -3.52 14.01
CA VAL A 110 8.78 -3.25 13.95
C VAL A 110 8.33 -2.83 12.55
N LEU A 111 9.13 -2.04 11.84
CA LEU A 111 8.83 -1.58 10.47
C LEU A 111 8.67 -2.72 9.43
N PRO A 112 9.44 -3.81 9.44
CA PRO A 112 9.27 -4.89 8.46
C PRO A 112 7.96 -5.64 8.58
N LEU A 113 7.37 -5.75 9.77
CA LEU A 113 6.20 -6.59 10.00
C LEU A 113 4.96 -6.14 9.19
N PRO A 114 4.54 -4.87 9.22
CA PRO A 114 3.46 -4.38 8.37
C PRO A 114 3.79 -4.47 6.88
N VAL A 115 5.05 -4.24 6.52
CA VAL A 115 5.50 -4.35 5.12
C VAL A 115 5.42 -5.79 4.63
N LEU A 116 5.85 -6.76 5.43
CA LEU A 116 5.74 -8.19 5.13
C LEU A 116 4.28 -8.62 4.98
N ALA A 117 3.39 -8.18 5.87
CA ALA A 117 1.96 -8.44 5.76
C ALA A 117 1.38 -7.89 4.46
N SER A 118 1.77 -6.67 4.08
CA SER A 118 1.37 -6.05 2.81
C SER A 118 1.90 -6.82 1.60
N ILE A 119 3.13 -7.33 1.66
CA ILE A 119 3.73 -8.16 0.60
C ILE A 119 3.02 -9.51 0.47
N VAL A 120 2.71 -10.17 1.57
CA VAL A 120 1.95 -11.45 1.56
C VAL A 120 0.58 -11.24 0.92
N MET A 121 -0.13 -10.18 1.30
CA MET A 121 -1.41 -9.81 0.70
C MET A 121 -1.26 -9.52 -0.81
N LEU A 122 -0.21 -8.82 -1.19
CA LEU A 122 0.13 -8.53 -2.59
C LEU A 122 0.33 -9.81 -3.41
N LEU A 123 1.13 -10.76 -2.91
CA LEU A 123 1.38 -12.04 -3.59
C LEU A 123 0.10 -12.88 -3.71
N TYR A 124 -0.74 -12.88 -2.69
CA TYR A 124 -2.04 -13.54 -2.72
C TYR A 124 -2.94 -12.98 -3.83
N PHE A 125 -3.14 -11.67 -3.89
CA PHE A 125 -3.99 -11.05 -4.90
C PHE A 125 -3.43 -11.16 -6.30
N ARG A 126 -2.10 -11.07 -6.47
CA ARG A 126 -1.44 -11.35 -7.75
C ARG A 126 -1.75 -12.76 -8.25
N LYS A 127 -1.56 -13.76 -7.38
CA LYS A 127 -1.83 -15.17 -7.74
C LYS A 127 -3.31 -15.39 -8.08
N LYS A 128 -4.21 -14.78 -7.32
CA LYS A 128 -5.65 -14.84 -7.57
C LYS A 128 -6.00 -14.21 -8.91
N SER A 129 -5.51 -13.01 -9.20
CA SER A 129 -5.76 -12.30 -10.46
C SER A 129 -5.28 -13.10 -11.69
N ILE A 130 -4.10 -13.73 -11.61
CA ILE A 130 -3.57 -14.59 -12.68
C ILE A 130 -4.47 -15.82 -12.86
N LYS A 131 -4.93 -16.45 -11.77
CA LYS A 131 -5.80 -17.61 -11.81
C LYS A 131 -7.14 -17.28 -12.46
N ASP A 132 -7.73 -16.14 -12.10
CA ASP A 132 -9.02 -15.68 -12.64
C ASP A 132 -8.90 -15.36 -14.13
N ALA A 133 -7.80 -14.72 -14.57
CA ALA A 133 -7.52 -14.48 -15.99
C ALA A 133 -7.38 -15.79 -16.78
N ASN A 134 -6.67 -16.77 -16.26
CA ASN A 134 -6.51 -18.07 -16.93
C ASN A 134 -7.84 -18.86 -16.99
N SER A 135 -8.68 -18.76 -15.98
CA SER A 135 -9.98 -19.42 -15.97
C SER A 135 -10.94 -18.81 -17.01
N SER A 136 -10.90 -17.50 -17.23
CA SER A 136 -11.70 -16.83 -18.25
C SER A 136 -11.29 -17.21 -19.68
N LEU A 137 -10.00 -17.45 -19.90
CA LEU A 137 -9.48 -17.88 -21.21
C LEU A 137 -9.84 -19.34 -21.55
N ASN A 138 -10.04 -20.18 -20.53
CA ASN A 138 -10.37 -21.60 -20.70
C ASN A 138 -11.89 -21.89 -20.72
N GLN A 139 -12.75 -20.88 -20.63
CA GLN A 139 -14.19 -21.08 -20.80
C GLN A 139 -14.49 -21.32 -22.29
N PRO A 140 -15.20 -22.41 -22.63
CA PRO A 140 -15.62 -22.62 -24.02
C PRO A 140 -16.50 -21.46 -24.45
N VAL A 141 -16.22 -20.91 -25.64
CA VAL A 141 -17.10 -19.91 -26.27
C VAL A 141 -18.42 -20.63 -26.55
N THR A 142 -19.38 -20.49 -25.62
CA THR A 142 -20.76 -20.90 -25.91
C THR A 142 -21.26 -19.92 -26.94
N SER A 143 -21.11 -20.29 -28.23
CA SER A 143 -21.74 -19.63 -29.35
C SER A 143 -23.24 -19.64 -29.06
N GLY A 144 -23.80 -18.47 -28.71
CA GLY A 144 -25.22 -18.28 -28.69
C GLY A 144 -25.77 -18.58 -30.09
N LEU A 145 -26.48 -19.70 -30.21
CA LEU A 145 -27.45 -19.96 -31.26
C LEU A 145 -28.80 -19.39 -30.83
#